data_704bb53c49aaaea67386cf0fc05bfee3
#
_entry.id   704bb53c49aaaea67386cf0fc05bfee3
#
_cell.length_a   1.000
_cell.length_b   1.000
_cell.length_c   1.000
_cell.angle_alpha   90.00
_cell.angle_beta   90.00
_cell.angle_gamma   90.00
#
_symmetry.space_group_name_H-M   'P 1'
#
loop_
_entity.id
_entity.type
_entity.pdbx_description
1 polymer ?
#
loop_
_entity_poly.entity_id
_entity_poly.type
_entity_poly.pdbx_seq_one_letter_code
_entity_poly.pdbx_strand_id
1 'polypeptide(L)'
;MSLFQKSVEQKYLKLLDSKLIETKYNEFKSYFGNPEVQENIRNSKEEQFQEGFLREFFVKILGYTLNPSPHFNLTTEYKNIKDSKKADGAMLIDEKVKGIIELKGTDTTSLARKCFSCQCPAGRSLQLRPT
;
A
#
# COMPACT_ATOMS: atom_id res chain seq x y z
N MET A 1 16.92 -3.78 7.97
CA MET A 1 16.96 -5.21 7.56
C MET A 1 16.10 -5.36 6.32
N SER A 2 16.65 -5.83 5.21
CA SER A 2 15.85 -6.06 4.00
C SER A 2 14.97 -7.30 4.20
N LEU A 3 13.69 -7.22 3.82
CA LEU A 3 12.74 -8.34 3.84
C LEU A 3 13.06 -9.39 2.77
N PHE A 4 13.79 -8.99 1.75
CA PHE A 4 14.13 -9.84 0.61
C PHE A 4 15.66 -10.01 0.50
N GLN A 5 16.08 -11.10 -0.12
CA GLN A 5 17.48 -11.32 -0.45
C GLN A 5 17.93 -10.27 -1.48
N LYS A 6 19.08 -9.66 -1.27
CA LYS A 6 19.62 -8.60 -2.17
C LYS A 6 19.75 -9.06 -3.63
N SER A 7 20.09 -10.32 -3.86
CA SER A 7 20.17 -10.90 -5.21
C SER A 7 18.84 -10.92 -5.93
N VAL A 8 17.75 -11.19 -5.20
CA VAL A 8 16.38 -11.18 -5.74
C VAL A 8 15.94 -9.75 -6.02
N GLU A 9 16.16 -8.82 -5.08
CA GLU A 9 15.87 -7.39 -5.28
C GLU A 9 16.57 -6.85 -6.54
N GLN A 10 17.87 -7.11 -6.66
CA GLN A 10 18.66 -6.64 -7.81
C GLN A 10 18.21 -7.24 -9.14
N LYS A 11 17.76 -8.50 -9.14
CA LYS A 11 17.21 -9.14 -10.34
C LYS A 11 15.98 -8.40 -10.84
N TYR A 12 15.04 -8.06 -9.93
CA TYR A 12 13.83 -7.36 -10.32
C TYR A 12 14.09 -5.89 -10.63
N LEU A 13 14.99 -5.21 -9.91
CA LEU A 13 15.35 -3.82 -10.19
C LEU A 13 15.93 -3.63 -11.59
N LYS A 14 16.69 -4.61 -12.09
CA LYS A 14 17.24 -4.57 -13.47
C LYS A 14 16.17 -4.71 -14.56
N LEU A 15 15.00 -5.25 -14.22
CA LEU A 15 13.88 -5.39 -15.17
C LEU A 15 13.02 -4.13 -15.24
N LEU A 16 13.22 -3.18 -14.36
CA LEU A 16 12.43 -1.96 -14.30
C LEU A 16 12.93 -0.94 -15.32
N ASP A 17 12.01 -0.31 -16.03
CA ASP A 17 12.31 0.81 -16.91
C ASP A 17 12.54 2.08 -16.08
N SER A 18 13.80 2.50 -15.99
CA SER A 18 14.22 3.69 -15.23
C SER A 18 13.50 4.96 -15.68
N LYS A 19 13.23 5.08 -16.98
CA LYS A 19 12.54 6.24 -17.56
C LYS A 19 11.08 6.30 -17.15
N LEU A 20 10.42 5.15 -17.12
CA LEU A 20 9.06 5.03 -16.64
C LEU A 20 8.97 5.36 -15.14
N ILE A 21 9.92 4.85 -14.34
CA ILE A 21 9.99 5.12 -12.89
C ILE A 21 10.15 6.62 -12.64
N GLU A 22 11.06 7.29 -13.35
CA GLU A 22 11.29 8.73 -13.22
C GLU A 22 10.03 9.52 -13.57
N THR A 23 9.36 9.18 -14.66
CA THR A 23 8.11 9.79 -15.06
C THR A 23 7.04 9.65 -13.98
N LYS A 24 6.83 8.43 -13.49
CA LYS A 24 5.83 8.16 -12.45
C LYS A 24 6.18 8.78 -11.09
N TYR A 25 7.45 8.86 -10.76
CA TYR A 25 7.90 9.57 -9.57
C TYR A 25 7.66 11.08 -9.65
N ASN A 26 7.84 11.68 -10.83
CA ASN A 26 7.52 13.08 -11.05
C ASN A 26 6.01 13.34 -10.97
N GLU A 27 5.18 12.46 -11.51
CA GLU A 27 3.71 12.51 -11.35
C GLU A 27 3.33 12.42 -9.86
N PHE A 28 3.92 11.49 -9.13
CA PHE A 28 3.72 11.33 -7.69
C PHE A 28 4.07 12.61 -6.91
N LYS A 29 5.27 13.18 -7.16
CA LYS A 29 5.70 14.42 -6.52
C LYS A 29 4.78 15.59 -6.86
N SER A 30 4.35 15.71 -8.10
CA SER A 30 3.48 16.79 -8.55
C SER A 30 2.12 16.76 -7.85
N TYR A 31 1.54 15.57 -7.67
CA TYR A 31 0.23 15.44 -7.04
C TYR A 31 0.33 15.47 -5.50
N PHE A 32 1.07 14.54 -4.90
CA PHE A 32 1.16 14.42 -3.44
C PHE A 32 2.07 15.47 -2.78
N GLY A 33 2.93 16.13 -3.54
CA GLY A 33 3.73 17.26 -3.08
C GLY A 33 2.99 18.60 -3.12
N ASN A 34 1.79 18.66 -3.70
CA ASN A 34 0.99 19.86 -3.73
C ASN A 34 0.46 20.19 -2.31
N PRO A 35 0.75 21.40 -1.77
CA PRO A 35 0.32 21.78 -0.41
C PRO A 35 -1.20 21.72 -0.20
N GLU A 36 -1.98 22.10 -1.20
CA GLU A 36 -3.43 22.06 -1.14
C GLU A 36 -3.96 20.60 -1.06
N VAL A 37 -3.38 19.71 -1.86
CA VAL A 37 -3.71 18.27 -1.80
C VAL A 37 -3.37 17.70 -0.43
N GLN A 38 -2.19 18.04 0.12
CA GLN A 38 -1.78 17.59 1.45
C GLN A 38 -2.71 18.09 2.55
N GLU A 39 -3.14 19.34 2.46
CA GLU A 39 -4.08 19.92 3.42
C GLU A 39 -5.45 19.25 3.34
N ASN A 40 -5.95 19.02 2.11
CA ASN A 40 -7.21 18.30 1.90
C ASN A 40 -7.16 16.87 2.45
N ILE A 41 -6.04 16.17 2.27
CA ILE A 41 -5.83 14.84 2.84
C ILE A 41 -5.87 14.87 4.37
N ARG A 42 -5.17 15.84 5.02
CA ARG A 42 -5.19 15.97 6.48
C ARG A 42 -6.58 16.24 7.04
N ASN A 43 -7.38 17.01 6.31
CA ASN A 43 -8.73 17.39 6.73
C ASN A 43 -9.79 16.36 6.33
N SER A 44 -9.44 15.38 5.51
CA SER A 44 -10.37 14.32 5.09
C SER A 44 -10.42 13.20 6.13
N LYS A 45 -11.61 12.65 6.33
CA LYS A 45 -11.75 11.40 7.08
C LYS A 45 -11.14 10.25 6.27
N GLU A 46 -10.63 9.23 6.97
CA GLU A 46 -10.03 8.04 6.36
C GLU A 46 -10.91 7.45 5.25
N GLU A 47 -12.19 7.26 5.52
CA GLU A 47 -13.17 6.72 4.57
C GLU A 47 -13.34 7.58 3.30
N GLN A 48 -13.25 8.92 3.43
CA GLN A 48 -13.42 9.83 2.30
C GLN A 48 -12.22 9.79 1.34
N PHE A 49 -11.03 9.56 1.87
CA PHE A 49 -9.81 9.56 1.06
C PHE A 49 -9.41 8.18 0.54
N GLN A 50 -9.93 7.12 1.15
CA GLN A 50 -9.57 5.73 0.85
C GLN A 50 -9.67 5.39 -0.64
N GLU A 51 -10.83 5.61 -1.26
CA GLU A 51 -11.01 5.33 -2.69
C GLU A 51 -10.15 6.25 -3.56
N GLY A 52 -10.07 7.52 -3.21
CA GLY A 52 -9.23 8.51 -3.87
C GLY A 52 -7.76 8.11 -3.87
N PHE A 53 -7.25 7.66 -2.73
CA PHE A 53 -5.86 7.20 -2.61
C PHE A 53 -5.58 5.96 -3.46
N LEU A 54 -6.45 4.97 -3.43
CA LEU A 54 -6.30 3.77 -4.26
C LEU A 54 -6.26 4.14 -5.74
N ARG A 55 -7.11 5.05 -6.18
CA ARG A 55 -7.16 5.51 -7.56
C ARG A 55 -5.95 6.35 -7.95
N GLU A 56 -5.59 7.33 -7.15
CA GLU A 56 -4.48 8.26 -7.46
C GLU A 56 -3.12 7.57 -7.35
N PHE A 57 -2.91 6.74 -6.36
CA PHE A 57 -1.62 6.09 -6.14
C PHE A 57 -1.50 4.74 -6.86
N PHE A 58 -2.40 3.80 -6.58
CA PHE A 58 -2.28 2.45 -7.16
C PHE A 58 -2.61 2.41 -8.65
N VAL A 59 -3.63 3.11 -9.10
CA VAL A 59 -4.01 3.09 -10.52
C VAL A 59 -3.11 4.03 -11.34
N LYS A 60 -3.03 5.30 -11.00
CA LYS A 60 -2.33 6.29 -11.84
C LYS A 60 -0.80 6.18 -11.73
N ILE A 61 -0.26 5.97 -10.53
CA ILE A 61 1.20 5.91 -10.33
C ILE A 61 1.72 4.49 -10.55
N LEU A 62 1.17 3.49 -9.84
CA LEU A 62 1.66 2.12 -9.90
C LEU A 62 1.11 1.30 -11.07
N GLY A 63 0.09 1.78 -11.79
CA GLY A 63 -0.42 1.15 -13.01
C GLY A 63 -1.35 -0.05 -12.77
N TYR A 64 -1.95 -0.19 -11.59
CA TYR A 64 -2.95 -1.21 -11.33
C TYR A 64 -4.26 -0.92 -12.06
N THR A 65 -5.01 -1.95 -12.37
CA THR A 65 -6.35 -1.86 -12.98
C THR A 65 -7.41 -2.15 -11.93
N LEU A 66 -8.26 -1.17 -11.66
CA LEU A 66 -9.29 -1.25 -10.62
C LEU A 66 -10.53 -1.99 -11.12
N ASN A 67 -11.13 -2.83 -10.26
CA ASN A 67 -12.45 -3.40 -10.47
C ASN A 67 -13.49 -2.25 -10.66
N PRO A 68 -14.43 -2.29 -11.65
CA PRO A 68 -14.83 -3.43 -12.48
C PRO A 68 -14.20 -3.49 -13.88
N SER A 69 -13.09 -2.82 -14.12
CA SER A 69 -12.44 -2.85 -15.44
C SER A 69 -12.02 -4.26 -15.84
N PRO A 70 -12.03 -4.59 -17.16
CA PRO A 70 -11.57 -5.90 -17.62
C PRO A 70 -10.14 -6.22 -17.12
N HIS A 71 -9.91 -7.47 -16.73
CA HIS A 71 -8.61 -7.93 -16.22
C HIS A 71 -8.09 -7.15 -15.00
N PHE A 72 -9.00 -6.72 -14.13
CA PHE A 72 -8.61 -5.98 -12.92
C PHE A 72 -7.68 -6.82 -12.03
N ASN A 73 -6.73 -6.13 -11.41
CA ASN A 73 -5.79 -6.70 -10.45
C ASN A 73 -5.76 -5.92 -9.12
N LEU A 74 -6.70 -5.01 -8.96
CA LEU A 74 -6.93 -4.25 -7.75
C LEU A 74 -8.43 -4.20 -7.46
N THR A 75 -8.84 -4.45 -6.23
CA THR A 75 -10.21 -4.27 -5.78
C THR A 75 -10.25 -3.47 -4.48
N THR A 76 -11.33 -2.72 -4.29
CA THR A 76 -11.62 -2.00 -3.05
C THR A 76 -12.47 -2.86 -2.12
N GLU A 77 -12.46 -2.55 -0.82
CA GLU A 77 -13.32 -3.20 0.18
C GLU A 77 -13.30 -4.74 0.14
N TYR A 78 -12.12 -5.32 0.08
CA TYR A 78 -12.00 -6.78 0.05
C TYR A 78 -12.45 -7.40 1.37
N LYS A 79 -13.46 -8.27 1.30
CA LYS A 79 -13.95 -9.02 2.45
C LYS A 79 -13.23 -10.38 2.55
N ASN A 80 -12.58 -10.62 3.68
CA ASN A 80 -11.96 -11.90 3.93
C ASN A 80 -13.02 -12.99 4.19
N ILE A 81 -12.84 -14.14 3.53
CA ILE A 81 -13.78 -15.27 3.62
C ILE A 81 -13.79 -15.89 5.03
N LYS A 82 -12.64 -15.84 5.74
CA LYS A 82 -12.47 -16.55 7.01
C LYS A 82 -13.00 -15.82 8.23
N ASP A 83 -12.84 -14.51 8.30
CA ASP A 83 -13.12 -13.73 9.52
C ASP A 83 -14.09 -12.56 9.30
N SER A 84 -14.64 -12.44 8.10
CA SER A 84 -15.57 -11.37 7.71
C SER A 84 -15.02 -9.94 7.87
N LYS A 85 -13.72 -9.78 8.15
CA LYS A 85 -13.08 -8.47 8.21
C LYS A 85 -12.91 -7.92 6.80
N LYS A 86 -13.17 -6.62 6.66
CA LYS A 86 -12.95 -5.90 5.42
C LYS A 86 -11.55 -5.29 5.43
N ALA A 87 -10.83 -5.47 4.34
CA ALA A 87 -9.63 -4.69 4.02
C ALA A 87 -10.01 -3.56 3.06
N ASP A 88 -9.26 -2.47 3.10
CA ASP A 88 -9.50 -1.29 2.25
C ASP A 88 -9.27 -1.58 0.78
N GLY A 89 -8.39 -2.52 0.49
CA GLY A 89 -8.16 -3.02 -0.86
C GLY A 89 -7.40 -4.34 -0.89
N ALA A 90 -7.39 -4.96 -2.06
CA ALA A 90 -6.61 -6.17 -2.32
C ALA A 90 -6.01 -6.15 -3.72
N MET A 91 -4.76 -6.62 -3.81
CA MET A 91 -4.05 -6.84 -5.06
C MET A 91 -4.18 -8.31 -5.48
N LEU A 92 -4.48 -8.55 -6.76
CA LEU A 92 -4.70 -9.87 -7.31
C LEU A 92 -3.66 -10.19 -8.39
N ILE A 93 -3.28 -11.46 -8.47
CA ILE A 93 -2.55 -12.05 -9.59
C ILE A 93 -3.29 -13.33 -9.97
N ASP A 94 -3.66 -13.50 -11.23
CA ASP A 94 -4.43 -14.64 -11.73
C ASP A 94 -5.70 -14.89 -10.87
N GLU A 95 -6.46 -13.83 -10.63
CA GLU A 95 -7.69 -13.81 -9.81
C GLU A 95 -7.50 -14.20 -8.32
N LYS A 96 -6.26 -14.43 -7.90
CA LYS A 96 -5.93 -14.78 -6.51
C LYS A 96 -5.37 -13.58 -5.77
N VAL A 97 -5.88 -13.33 -4.57
CA VAL A 97 -5.36 -12.28 -3.69
C VAL A 97 -3.93 -12.59 -3.29
N LYS A 98 -3.03 -11.66 -3.57
CA LYS A 98 -1.59 -11.74 -3.24
C LYS A 98 -1.16 -10.68 -2.23
N GLY A 99 -1.89 -9.60 -2.13
CA GLY A 99 -1.61 -8.54 -1.18
C GLY A 99 -2.87 -7.89 -0.65
N ILE A 100 -2.83 -7.43 0.58
CA ILE A 100 -3.90 -6.70 1.25
C ILE A 100 -3.43 -5.27 1.48
N ILE A 101 -4.32 -4.32 1.24
CA ILE A 101 -4.09 -2.90 1.48
C ILE A 101 -4.94 -2.48 2.66
N GLU A 102 -4.31 -1.91 3.65
CA GLU A 102 -4.93 -1.28 4.81
C GLU A 102 -4.46 0.16 4.88
N LEU A 103 -5.35 1.11 4.79
CA LEU A 103 -5.06 2.53 4.89
C LEU A 103 -5.28 3.01 6.32
N LYS A 104 -4.55 4.04 6.71
CA LYS A 104 -4.68 4.67 8.03
C LYS A 104 -4.73 6.18 7.88
N GLY A 105 -5.58 6.80 8.69
CA GLY A 105 -5.64 8.25 8.78
C GLY A 105 -4.30 8.85 9.24
N THR A 106 -4.08 10.10 8.90
CA THR A 106 -2.84 10.83 9.25
C THR A 106 -2.67 11.08 10.75
N ASP A 107 -3.73 10.94 11.52
CA ASP A 107 -3.78 11.04 12.99
C ASP A 107 -3.45 9.73 13.71
N THR A 108 -3.30 8.62 12.96
CA THR A 108 -3.00 7.32 13.54
C THR A 108 -1.55 7.24 13.99
N THR A 109 -1.32 7.34 15.29
CA THR A 109 0.03 7.35 15.89
C THR A 109 0.67 5.98 16.09
N SER A 110 -0.03 4.88 15.82
CA SER A 110 0.47 3.52 16.05
C SER A 110 0.10 2.54 14.94
N LEU A 111 0.99 2.39 13.98
CA LEU A 111 0.95 1.29 13.00
C LEU A 111 1.23 -0.09 13.64
N ALA A 112 1.75 -0.12 14.88
CA ALA A 112 2.23 -1.34 15.53
C ALA A 112 1.13 -2.20 16.17
N ARG A 113 -0.11 -1.72 16.31
CA ARG A 113 -1.14 -2.41 17.11
C ARG A 113 -2.18 -3.20 16.33
N LYS A 114 -2.16 -3.15 15.01
CA LYS A 114 -3.06 -3.96 14.17
C LYS A 114 -2.28 -4.79 13.16
N CYS A 115 -1.34 -5.58 13.64
CA CYS A 115 -0.94 -6.73 12.86
C CYS A 115 -2.15 -7.67 12.80
N PHE A 116 -2.79 -7.76 11.66
CA PHE A 116 -3.68 -8.88 11.36
C PHE A 116 -2.92 -10.15 11.71
N SER A 117 -3.51 -11.00 12.49
CA SER A 117 -2.96 -12.24 13.04
C SER A 117 -2.20 -13.05 11.99
N CYS A 118 -1.02 -12.58 11.63
CA CYS A 118 0.05 -13.45 11.25
C CYS A 118 0.51 -14.07 12.56
N GLN A 119 0.33 -15.35 12.74
CA GLN A 119 0.92 -16.10 13.83
C GLN A 119 2.43 -16.00 13.70
N CYS A 120 2.99 -14.88 14.18
CA CYS A 120 4.40 -14.83 14.51
C CYS A 120 4.53 -15.41 15.92
N PRO A 121 5.35 -16.44 16.11
CA PRO A 121 5.59 -16.98 17.46
C PRO A 121 6.14 -15.86 18.34
N ALA A 122 5.52 -15.71 19.50
CA ALA A 122 5.94 -14.79 20.54
C ALA A 122 7.40 -15.04 20.92
N GLY A 123 8.18 -13.96 20.96
CA GLY A 123 9.44 -13.99 21.68
C GLY A 123 10.60 -13.31 21.00
N ARG A 124 10.74 -12.01 21.18
CA ARG A 124 11.91 -11.33 21.77
C ARG A 124 11.73 -9.82 21.70
N SER A 125 11.50 -9.24 22.87
CA SER A 125 11.62 -7.80 23.06
C SER A 125 13.07 -7.38 22.79
N LEU A 126 13.29 -6.58 21.75
CA LEU A 126 14.52 -5.85 21.56
C LEU A 126 14.48 -4.60 22.44
N GLN A 127 15.11 -4.68 23.59
CA GLN A 127 15.46 -3.50 24.37
C GLN A 127 16.56 -2.75 23.64
N LEU A 128 16.23 -1.59 23.09
CA LEU A 128 17.22 -0.61 22.67
C LEU A 128 17.84 0.01 23.92
N ARG A 129 19.12 -0.23 24.14
CA ARG A 129 19.92 0.49 25.15
C ARG A 129 20.31 1.85 24.56
N PRO A 130 20.15 2.94 25.32
CA PRO A 130 20.70 4.22 24.91
C PRO A 130 22.21 4.23 25.11
N THR A 131 22.92 4.69 24.13
CA THR A 131 24.31 5.15 24.23
C THR A 131 24.31 6.66 24.40
#